data_950ebe0af3c85e03144ee5db89c63695
#
_entry.id   950ebe0af3c85e03144ee5db89c63695
#
_cell.length_a   1.000
_cell.length_b   1.000
_cell.length_c   1.000
_cell.angle_alpha   90.00
_cell.angle_beta   90.00
_cell.angle_gamma   90.00
#
_symmetry.space_group_name_H-M   'P 1'
#
loop_
_entity.id
_entity.type
_entity.pdbx_description
1 polymer ?
#
loop_
_entity_poly.entity_id
_entity_poly.type
_entity_poly.pdbx_seq_one_letter_code
_entity_poly.pdbx_strand_id
1 'polypeptide(L)'
;MNIATRFAAAMIGTSLLAGCTTLTEGEFNTMHTTLEGSPVTKRVAINECIARERSTPLNERKTYAAIMNVSVAKYDSAFCGRLFNAVANGRLTYADYRRLSSPGADSSKLIKILQGR
;
A
#
# COMPACT_ATOMS: atom_id res chain seq x y z
N MET A 1 -17.08 12.40 -11.83
CA MET A 1 -15.68 12.18 -12.19
C MET A 1 -14.83 12.60 -11.01
N ASN A 2 -14.15 11.65 -10.37
CA ASN A 2 -13.43 11.91 -9.12
C ASN A 2 -12.17 12.76 -9.37
N ILE A 3 -11.83 13.61 -8.39
CA ILE A 3 -10.61 14.42 -8.38
C ILE A 3 -9.37 13.57 -8.66
N ALA A 4 -9.33 12.34 -8.15
CA ALA A 4 -8.28 11.38 -8.43
C ALA A 4 -8.15 11.02 -9.92
N THR A 5 -9.26 10.95 -10.66
CA THR A 5 -9.26 10.70 -12.11
C THR A 5 -8.79 11.92 -12.89
N ARG A 6 -9.03 13.13 -12.38
CA ARG A 6 -8.54 14.37 -12.99
C ARG A 6 -7.04 14.55 -12.77
N PHE A 7 -6.53 14.16 -11.60
CA PHE A 7 -5.08 14.15 -11.35
C PHE A 7 -4.38 13.09 -12.20
N ALA A 8 -4.97 11.92 -12.38
CA ALA A 8 -4.44 10.90 -13.29
C ALA A 8 -4.44 11.38 -14.76
N ALA A 9 -5.49 12.10 -15.19
CA ALA A 9 -5.58 12.64 -16.55
C ALA A 9 -4.57 13.78 -16.82
N ALA A 10 -4.28 14.61 -15.82
CA ALA A 10 -3.27 15.67 -15.92
C ALA A 10 -1.83 15.12 -15.93
N MET A 11 -1.60 13.97 -15.29
CA MET A 11 -0.31 13.28 -15.28
C MET A 11 -0.06 12.41 -16.52
N ILE A 12 -1.11 12.03 -17.24
CA ILE A 12 -1.01 11.19 -18.45
C ILE A 12 -0.28 11.88 -19.59
N GLY A 13 -0.26 13.23 -19.63
CA GLY A 13 0.44 13.99 -20.67
C GLY A 13 1.96 13.85 -20.66
N THR A 14 2.55 13.46 -19.54
CA THR A 14 4.03 13.36 -19.39
C THR A 14 4.50 11.98 -18.98
N SER A 15 3.63 11.07 -18.63
CA SER A 15 4.01 9.78 -18.03
C SER A 15 3.83 8.56 -18.93
N LEU A 16 3.55 8.75 -20.21
CA LEU A 16 3.54 7.64 -21.21
C LEU A 16 4.91 6.95 -21.37
N LEU A 17 5.97 7.49 -20.77
CA LEU A 17 7.33 6.97 -20.84
C LEU A 17 7.82 6.36 -19.52
N ALA A 18 7.09 6.52 -18.41
CA ALA A 18 7.43 5.92 -17.14
C ALA A 18 6.27 5.05 -16.66
N GLY A 19 6.20 3.82 -17.13
CA GLY A 19 5.33 2.82 -16.53
C GLY A 19 5.60 2.74 -15.03
N CYS A 20 4.56 2.80 -14.17
CA CYS A 20 4.64 2.73 -12.71
C CYS A 20 5.61 3.77 -12.11
N THR A 21 5.12 4.96 -11.82
CA THR A 21 5.82 5.93 -10.98
C THR A 21 6.03 5.35 -9.61
N THR A 22 7.26 4.93 -9.31
CA THR A 22 7.67 4.59 -7.95
C THR A 22 7.77 5.88 -7.14
N LEU A 23 7.37 5.83 -5.87
CA LEU A 23 7.53 6.95 -4.95
C LEU A 23 9.02 7.29 -4.82
N THR A 24 9.33 8.57 -4.81
CA THR A 24 10.64 9.07 -4.41
C THR A 24 10.81 8.96 -2.89
N GLU A 25 12.04 9.04 -2.42
CA GLU A 25 12.32 9.03 -0.98
C GLU A 25 11.61 10.18 -0.25
N GLY A 26 11.61 11.38 -0.85
CA GLY A 26 10.91 12.54 -0.29
C GLY A 26 9.40 12.33 -0.19
N GLU A 27 8.77 11.75 -1.21
CA GLU A 27 7.35 11.43 -1.18
C GLU A 27 7.01 10.36 -0.14
N PHE A 28 7.85 9.33 -0.04
CA PHE A 28 7.69 8.29 0.97
C PHE A 28 7.80 8.86 2.38
N ASN A 29 8.81 9.69 2.63
CA ASN A 29 9.03 10.33 3.93
C ASN A 29 7.89 11.29 4.29
N THR A 30 7.35 12.02 3.32
CA THR A 30 6.16 12.86 3.52
C THR A 30 4.95 12.01 3.90
N MET A 31 4.73 10.90 3.21
CA MET A 31 3.67 9.95 3.55
C MET A 31 3.86 9.38 4.96
N HIS A 32 5.07 8.91 5.29
CA HIS A 32 5.40 8.40 6.63
C HIS A 32 5.07 9.44 7.72
N THR A 33 5.59 10.65 7.59
CA THR A 33 5.39 11.73 8.58
C THR A 33 3.91 12.10 8.73
N THR A 34 3.19 12.14 7.62
CA THR A 34 1.75 12.44 7.61
C THR A 34 0.94 11.36 8.31
N LEU A 35 1.23 10.10 8.03
CA LEU A 35 0.54 8.96 8.67
C LEU A 35 0.86 8.85 10.16
N GLU A 36 2.11 9.11 10.54
CA GLU A 36 2.55 9.13 11.93
C GLU A 36 1.88 10.27 12.71
N GLY A 37 1.84 11.47 12.12
CA GLY A 37 1.35 12.68 12.80
C GLY A 37 -0.16 12.84 12.81
N SER A 38 -0.91 12.12 11.95
CA SER A 38 -2.36 12.30 11.82
C SER A 38 -3.10 10.96 11.81
N PRO A 39 -3.65 10.52 12.96
CA PRO A 39 -4.51 9.34 13.01
C PRO A 39 -5.73 9.42 12.09
N VAL A 40 -6.27 10.62 11.88
CA VAL A 40 -7.40 10.86 10.97
C VAL A 40 -6.99 10.59 9.53
N THR A 41 -5.88 11.16 9.08
CA THR A 41 -5.35 10.94 7.73
C THR A 41 -4.99 9.48 7.50
N LYS A 42 -4.38 8.83 8.48
CA LYS A 42 -4.09 7.38 8.41
C LYS A 42 -5.37 6.57 8.23
N ARG A 43 -6.42 6.87 8.95
CA ARG A 43 -7.73 6.18 8.82
C ARG A 43 -8.33 6.38 7.43
N VAL A 44 -8.27 7.58 6.89
CA VAL A 44 -8.75 7.89 5.53
C VAL A 44 -7.97 7.06 4.51
N ALA A 45 -6.65 7.03 4.60
CA ALA A 45 -5.79 6.24 3.71
C ALA A 45 -6.10 4.74 3.78
N ILE A 46 -6.31 4.21 4.99
CA ILE A 46 -6.69 2.80 5.20
C ILE A 46 -8.06 2.52 4.56
N ASN A 47 -9.04 3.38 4.75
CA ASN A 47 -10.39 3.19 4.18
C ASN A 47 -10.38 3.24 2.65
N GLU A 48 -9.61 4.13 2.05
CA GLU A 48 -9.44 4.18 0.59
C GLU A 48 -8.73 2.93 0.05
N CYS A 49 -7.74 2.44 0.76
CA CYS A 49 -7.08 1.18 0.45
C CYS A 49 -8.07 0.01 0.49
N ILE A 50 -8.87 -0.09 1.55
CA ILE A 50 -9.91 -1.13 1.71
C ILE A 50 -10.89 -1.09 0.53
N ALA A 51 -11.35 0.09 0.13
CA ALA A 51 -12.26 0.25 -0.99
C ALA A 51 -11.66 -0.28 -2.31
N ARG A 52 -10.35 -0.07 -2.52
CA ARG A 52 -9.63 -0.61 -3.69
C ARG A 52 -9.44 -2.11 -3.61
N GLU A 53 -9.05 -2.62 -2.44
CA GLU A 53 -8.82 -4.06 -2.26
C GLU A 53 -10.09 -4.90 -2.44
N ARG A 54 -11.26 -4.34 -2.19
CA ARG A 54 -12.54 -5.01 -2.48
C ARG A 54 -12.75 -5.31 -3.96
N SER A 55 -12.10 -4.60 -4.85
CA SER A 55 -12.12 -4.84 -6.30
C SER A 55 -11.13 -5.92 -6.75
N THR A 56 -10.24 -6.38 -5.88
CA THR A 56 -9.33 -7.47 -6.17
C THR A 56 -10.11 -8.77 -6.39
N PRO A 57 -9.81 -9.54 -7.45
CA PRO A 57 -10.49 -10.80 -7.73
C PRO A 57 -10.50 -11.75 -6.53
N LEU A 58 -11.61 -12.48 -6.36
CA LEU A 58 -11.81 -13.33 -5.18
C LEU A 58 -10.72 -14.40 -5.02
N ASN A 59 -10.25 -14.99 -6.11
CA ASN A 59 -9.19 -16.00 -6.08
C ASN A 59 -7.86 -15.42 -5.57
N GLU A 60 -7.53 -14.18 -5.95
CA GLU A 60 -6.35 -13.50 -5.45
C GLU A 60 -6.49 -13.16 -3.97
N ARG A 61 -7.64 -12.63 -3.56
CA ARG A 61 -7.93 -12.35 -2.14
C ARG A 61 -7.83 -13.59 -1.28
N LYS A 62 -8.30 -14.75 -1.76
CA LYS A 62 -8.15 -16.03 -1.06
C LYS A 62 -6.68 -16.41 -0.89
N THR A 63 -5.87 -16.24 -1.91
CA THR A 63 -4.44 -16.53 -1.86
C THR A 63 -3.72 -15.62 -0.86
N TYR A 64 -3.96 -14.32 -0.93
CA TYR A 64 -3.34 -13.36 -0.01
C TYR A 64 -3.83 -13.54 1.43
N ALA A 65 -5.10 -13.81 1.63
CA ALA A 65 -5.65 -14.10 2.96
C ALA A 65 -4.98 -15.33 3.58
N ALA A 66 -4.77 -16.39 2.79
CA ALA A 66 -4.06 -17.59 3.25
C ALA A 66 -2.60 -17.28 3.65
N ILE A 67 -1.88 -16.50 2.85
CA ILE A 67 -0.50 -16.07 3.17
C ILE A 67 -0.47 -15.25 4.47
N MET A 68 -1.48 -14.42 4.68
CA MET A 68 -1.59 -13.53 5.85
C MET A 68 -2.17 -14.22 7.09
N ASN A 69 -2.62 -15.47 6.98
CA ASN A 69 -3.32 -16.20 8.04
C ASN A 69 -4.58 -15.46 8.55
N VAL A 70 -5.36 -14.92 7.63
CA VAL A 70 -6.65 -14.28 7.93
C VAL A 70 -7.77 -14.87 7.07
N SER A 71 -9.01 -14.69 7.49
CA SER A 71 -10.15 -15.03 6.64
C SER A 71 -10.27 -14.09 5.46
N VAL A 72 -10.88 -14.55 4.36
CA VAL A 72 -11.11 -13.71 3.17
C VAL A 72 -11.94 -12.47 3.53
N ALA A 73 -12.90 -12.60 4.45
CA ALA A 73 -13.72 -11.48 4.91
C ALA A 73 -12.93 -10.40 5.64
N LYS A 74 -11.78 -10.74 6.22
CA LYS A 74 -10.89 -9.80 6.95
C LYS A 74 -9.67 -9.36 6.14
N TYR A 75 -9.49 -9.91 4.94
CA TYR A 75 -8.30 -9.67 4.14
C TYR A 75 -8.05 -8.19 3.90
N ASP A 76 -9.01 -7.47 3.36
CA ASP A 76 -8.87 -6.07 2.98
C ASP A 76 -8.53 -5.17 4.17
N SER A 77 -9.23 -5.29 5.28
CA SER A 77 -8.95 -4.51 6.49
C SER A 77 -7.61 -4.88 7.13
N ALA A 78 -7.27 -6.16 7.17
CA ALA A 78 -5.98 -6.61 7.71
C ALA A 78 -4.81 -6.16 6.83
N PHE A 79 -4.91 -6.33 5.52
CA PHE A 79 -3.88 -5.90 4.57
C PHE A 79 -3.61 -4.40 4.69
N CYS A 80 -4.64 -3.60 4.51
CA CYS A 80 -4.52 -2.14 4.51
C CYS A 80 -4.09 -1.61 5.88
N GLY A 81 -4.69 -2.09 6.95
CA GLY A 81 -4.35 -1.66 8.31
C GLY A 81 -2.91 -1.99 8.69
N ARG A 82 -2.47 -3.21 8.43
CA ARG A 82 -1.10 -3.64 8.76
C ARG A 82 -0.06 -2.92 7.90
N LEU A 83 -0.35 -2.71 6.61
CA LEU A 83 0.55 -2.01 5.71
C LEU A 83 0.74 -0.54 6.12
N PHE A 84 -0.34 0.21 6.28
CA PHE A 84 -0.27 1.63 6.62
C PHE A 84 0.26 1.87 8.04
N ASN A 85 -0.08 1.00 9.00
CA ASN A 85 0.52 1.06 10.33
C ASN A 85 2.03 0.80 10.30
N ALA A 86 2.50 -0.12 9.48
CA ALA A 86 3.93 -0.40 9.34
C ALA A 86 4.70 0.78 8.72
N VAL A 87 4.10 1.50 7.77
CA VAL A 87 4.67 2.74 7.24
C VAL A 87 4.67 3.82 8.34
N ALA A 88 3.56 4.01 9.03
CA ALA A 88 3.42 5.05 10.06
C ALA A 88 4.39 4.86 11.23
N ASN A 89 4.65 3.62 11.67
CA ASN A 89 5.54 3.33 12.78
C ASN A 89 7.02 3.13 12.38
N GLY A 90 7.35 3.31 11.09
CA GLY A 90 8.71 3.19 10.58
C GLY A 90 9.21 1.75 10.39
N ARG A 91 8.36 0.75 10.60
CA ARG A 91 8.74 -0.65 10.38
C ARG A 91 8.94 -0.99 8.90
N LEU A 92 8.11 -0.45 8.02
CA LEU A 92 8.31 -0.49 6.58
C LEU A 92 8.99 0.81 6.14
N THR A 93 10.24 0.71 5.71
CA THR A 93 11.08 1.86 5.33
C THR A 93 11.07 2.10 3.83
N TYR A 94 11.59 3.27 3.40
CA TYR A 94 11.80 3.53 1.96
C TYR A 94 12.74 2.50 1.32
N ALA A 95 13.77 2.06 2.03
CA ALA A 95 14.67 1.02 1.55
C ALA A 95 13.95 -0.31 1.30
N ASP A 96 13.01 -0.67 2.19
CA ASP A 96 12.15 -1.85 2.01
C ASP A 96 11.25 -1.69 0.78
N TYR A 97 10.60 -0.54 0.64
CA TYR A 97 9.76 -0.21 -0.51
C TYR A 97 10.54 -0.33 -1.82
N ARG A 98 11.74 0.23 -1.87
CA ARG A 98 12.62 0.13 -3.04
C ARG A 98 13.01 -1.29 -3.39
N ARG A 99 13.31 -2.11 -2.38
CA ARG A 99 13.61 -3.54 -2.59
C ARG A 99 12.44 -4.30 -3.18
N LEU A 100 11.23 -4.06 -2.69
CA LEU A 100 10.02 -4.73 -3.16
C LEU A 100 9.71 -4.42 -4.63
N SER A 101 10.19 -3.30 -5.14
CA SER A 101 10.05 -2.89 -6.54
C SER A 101 11.07 -3.56 -7.47
N SER A 102 12.01 -4.33 -6.93
CA SER A 102 13.07 -4.99 -7.71
C SER A 102 12.66 -6.42 -8.09
N PRO A 103 13.01 -6.90 -9.31
CA PRO A 103 12.78 -8.29 -9.69
C PRO A 103 13.50 -9.25 -8.72
N GLY A 104 12.80 -10.30 -8.29
CA GLY A 104 13.36 -11.30 -7.36
C GLY A 104 13.56 -10.80 -5.94
N ALA A 105 12.85 -9.74 -5.54
CA ALA A 105 12.94 -9.17 -4.21
C ALA A 105 12.56 -10.17 -3.12
N ASP A 106 13.29 -10.13 -2.00
CA ASP A 106 12.92 -10.86 -0.78
C ASP A 106 11.76 -10.15 -0.09
N SER A 107 10.59 -10.78 -0.11
CA SER A 107 9.35 -10.28 0.49
C SER A 107 9.13 -10.71 1.94
N SER A 108 10.09 -11.41 2.55
CA SER A 108 9.92 -12.04 3.87
C SER A 108 9.50 -11.04 4.95
N LYS A 109 10.10 -9.85 4.96
CA LYS A 109 9.76 -8.79 5.93
C LYS A 109 8.32 -8.30 5.73
N LEU A 110 7.92 -8.04 4.49
CA LEU A 110 6.55 -7.62 4.18
C LEU A 110 5.54 -8.69 4.57
N ILE A 111 5.82 -9.95 4.26
CA ILE A 111 4.95 -11.07 4.63
C ILE A 111 4.76 -11.12 6.15
N LYS A 112 5.83 -11.00 6.93
CA LYS A 112 5.73 -10.95 8.40
C LYS A 112 4.88 -9.80 8.89
N ILE A 113 5.04 -8.61 8.34
CA ILE A 113 4.22 -7.43 8.64
C ILE A 113 2.75 -7.73 8.34
N LEU A 114 2.45 -8.27 7.17
CA LEU A 114 1.09 -8.59 6.75
C LEU A 114 0.47 -9.74 7.56
N GLN A 115 1.28 -10.62 8.13
CA GLN A 115 0.85 -11.65 9.07
C GLN A 115 0.61 -11.13 10.49
N GLY A 116 0.91 -9.85 10.75
CA GLY A 116 0.80 -9.25 12.07
C GLY A 116 1.93 -9.65 13.03
N ARG A 117 3.10 -9.99 12.47
CA ARG A 117 4.27 -10.50 13.21
C ARG A 117 5.40 -9.50 13.23
#